data_1c2d2be465880cd016bc2121c5ca3e58
#
_entry.id   1c2d2be465880cd016bc2121c5ca3e58
#
_cell.length_a   1.000
_cell.length_b   1.000
_cell.length_c   1.000
_cell.angle_alpha   90.00
_cell.angle_beta   90.00
_cell.angle_gamma   90.00
#
_symmetry.space_group_name_H-M   'P 1'
#
loop_
_entity.id
_entity.type
_entity.pdbx_description
1 polymer ?
#
loop_
_entity_poly.entity_id
_entity_poly.type
_entity_poly.pdbx_seq_one_letter_code
_entity_poly.pdbx_strand_id
1 'polypeptide(L)'
;EKSLVEKTFDLINNQFKHFLKKRGVIEKDSGNRWATDYRKQAVLNLYEFTQIIIYCVLYINSIRIIDSYMPPSNTVSDDFTCTASNIWKLYLEQNKTALIPIQEQQIYLMSLDRKQVSISRKGILHNGILYKNINIMELLAKVKNKVTIAYDKDNIQFIYMIYENEYIQFEMAEHFDTFSNLTYPEYMDAKKQIQKTKQENKEQKIALLKNMKDVIKKAEIETSKERNGNYEI
;
A
#
# COMPACT_ATOMS: atom_id res chain seq x y z
N GLU A 1 0.92 16.77 -26.88
CA GLU A 1 -0.36 17.30 -26.35
C GLU A 1 -0.54 16.84 -24.92
N LYS A 2 -0.66 17.78 -23.96
CA LYS A 2 -0.90 17.41 -22.55
C LYS A 2 -2.23 16.67 -22.47
N SER A 3 -2.24 15.53 -21.78
CA SER A 3 -3.48 14.77 -21.59
C SER A 3 -4.49 15.59 -20.77
N LEU A 4 -5.78 15.31 -20.91
CA LEU A 4 -6.85 15.95 -20.14
C LEU A 4 -6.63 15.77 -18.63
N VAL A 5 -6.06 14.64 -18.22
CA VAL A 5 -5.71 14.31 -16.83
C VAL A 5 -4.66 15.28 -16.29
N GLU A 6 -3.58 15.54 -17.04
CA GLU A 6 -2.53 16.49 -16.63
C GLU A 6 -3.08 17.92 -16.48
N LYS A 7 -3.96 18.34 -17.40
CA LYS A 7 -4.64 19.64 -17.30
C LYS A 7 -5.52 19.73 -16.06
N THR A 8 -6.21 18.65 -15.69
CA THR A 8 -7.03 18.61 -14.47
C THR A 8 -6.16 18.72 -13.21
N PHE A 9 -5.04 18.03 -13.16
CA PHE A 9 -4.08 18.19 -12.05
C PHE A 9 -3.50 19.61 -11.99
N ASP A 10 -3.17 20.21 -13.12
CA ASP A 10 -2.72 21.61 -13.16
C ASP A 10 -3.80 22.56 -12.61
N LEU A 11 -5.09 22.34 -12.95
CA LEU A 11 -6.20 23.12 -12.41
C LEU A 11 -6.32 22.98 -10.89
N ILE A 12 -6.27 21.76 -10.36
CA ILE A 12 -6.32 21.49 -8.93
C ILE A 12 -5.14 22.19 -8.23
N ASN A 13 -3.92 21.98 -8.72
CA ASN A 13 -2.71 22.58 -8.16
C ASN A 13 -2.79 24.11 -8.13
N ASN A 14 -3.29 24.73 -9.18
CA ASN A 14 -3.40 26.20 -9.26
C ASN A 14 -4.40 26.77 -8.25
N GLN A 15 -5.42 26.01 -7.81
CA GLN A 15 -6.37 26.46 -6.80
C GLN A 15 -5.77 26.62 -5.41
N PHE A 16 -4.92 25.68 -4.98
CA PHE A 16 -4.42 25.70 -3.61
C PHE A 16 -2.97 26.14 -3.46
N LYS A 17 -2.16 26.10 -4.52
CA LYS A 17 -0.71 26.33 -4.46
C LYS A 17 -0.33 27.65 -3.85
N HIS A 18 -1.05 28.72 -4.16
CA HIS A 18 -0.76 30.04 -3.63
C HIS A 18 -1.09 30.18 -2.13
N PHE A 19 -2.09 29.45 -1.61
CA PHE A 19 -2.41 29.42 -0.18
C PHE A 19 -1.36 28.65 0.63
N LEU A 20 -0.70 27.67 0.00
CA LEU A 20 0.30 26.80 0.63
C LEU A 20 1.74 27.24 0.37
N LYS A 21 1.94 28.45 -0.16
CA LYS A 21 3.27 29.01 -0.37
C LYS A 21 4.09 29.00 0.92
N LYS A 22 5.33 28.49 0.89
CA LYS A 22 6.21 28.30 2.06
C LYS A 22 5.66 27.34 3.14
N ARG A 23 4.72 26.46 2.80
CA ARG A 23 4.11 25.48 3.70
C ARG A 23 4.31 24.02 3.21
N GLY A 24 5.46 23.75 2.59
CA GLY A 24 5.81 22.41 2.11
C GLY A 24 5.44 22.12 0.65
N VAL A 25 4.89 23.08 -0.10
CA VAL A 25 4.62 22.95 -1.52
C VAL A 25 5.87 23.27 -2.33
N ILE A 26 6.19 22.41 -3.29
CA ILE A 26 7.32 22.62 -4.21
C ILE A 26 7.01 23.80 -5.11
N GLU A 27 7.77 24.88 -4.94
CA GLU A 27 7.76 26.01 -5.85
C GLU A 27 8.80 25.77 -6.95
N LYS A 28 8.47 26.09 -8.20
CA LYS A 28 9.45 26.03 -9.29
C LYS A 28 10.47 27.15 -9.09
N ASP A 29 11.57 26.83 -8.44
CA ASP A 29 12.74 27.72 -8.34
C ASP A 29 13.59 27.50 -9.58
N SER A 30 13.46 28.38 -10.54
CA SER A 30 14.20 28.34 -11.81
C SER A 30 15.67 28.76 -11.70
N GLY A 31 16.20 29.02 -10.50
CA GLY A 31 17.53 29.61 -10.35
C GLY A 31 18.40 29.15 -9.18
N ASN A 32 17.88 28.47 -8.19
CA ASN A 32 18.67 28.13 -7.01
C ASN A 32 19.29 26.73 -7.11
N ARG A 33 20.63 26.65 -7.09
CA ARG A 33 21.40 25.41 -6.97
C ARG A 33 21.20 24.67 -5.64
N TRP A 34 20.58 25.31 -4.64
CA TRP A 34 20.32 24.76 -3.32
C TRP A 34 18.81 24.54 -3.18
N ALA A 35 18.36 23.32 -3.42
CA ALA A 35 16.97 22.97 -3.24
C ALA A 35 16.56 23.17 -1.78
N THR A 36 15.54 24.01 -1.56
CA THR A 36 14.94 24.18 -0.24
C THR A 36 14.33 22.84 0.21
N ASP A 37 14.65 22.41 1.43
CA ASP A 37 14.05 21.19 2.00
C ASP A 37 12.59 21.48 2.38
N TYR A 38 11.69 21.31 1.43
CA TYR A 38 10.25 21.56 1.60
C TYR A 38 9.62 20.71 2.69
N ARG A 39 10.26 19.58 3.08
CA ARG A 39 9.78 18.70 4.16
C ARG A 39 9.77 19.40 5.51
N LYS A 40 10.75 20.29 5.75
CA LYS A 40 10.84 21.09 6.98
C LYS A 40 9.78 22.19 7.04
N GLN A 41 9.17 22.53 5.92
CA GLN A 41 8.13 23.55 5.81
C GLN A 41 6.72 22.95 5.79
N ALA A 42 6.59 21.62 5.72
CA ALA A 42 5.30 20.95 5.68
C ALA A 42 4.54 21.18 7.00
N VAL A 43 3.35 21.76 6.90
CA VAL A 43 2.48 22.07 8.05
C VAL A 43 1.20 21.26 8.06
N LEU A 44 0.85 20.61 6.92
CA LEU A 44 -0.36 19.84 6.78
C LEU A 44 -0.08 18.35 7.00
N ASN A 45 -0.96 17.69 7.75
CA ASN A 45 -1.02 16.24 7.75
C ASN A 45 -1.81 15.72 6.53
N LEU A 46 -1.82 14.40 6.32
CA LEU A 46 -2.47 13.77 5.16
C LEU A 46 -3.98 14.04 5.14
N TYR A 47 -4.63 14.03 6.30
CA TYR A 47 -6.07 14.29 6.41
C TYR A 47 -6.42 15.73 6.01
N GLU A 48 -5.71 16.71 6.53
CA GLU A 48 -5.91 18.14 6.19
C GLU A 48 -5.65 18.41 4.71
N PHE A 49 -4.58 17.80 4.16
CA PHE A 49 -4.29 17.91 2.73
C PHE A 49 -5.40 17.28 1.87
N THR A 50 -5.92 16.13 2.27
CA THR A 50 -7.05 15.47 1.59
C THR A 50 -8.29 16.35 1.58
N GLN A 51 -8.62 17.02 2.70
CA GLN A 51 -9.73 17.97 2.76
C GLN A 51 -9.56 19.12 1.77
N ILE A 52 -8.36 19.70 1.66
CA ILE A 52 -8.08 20.76 0.69
C ILE A 52 -8.31 20.29 -0.74
N ILE A 53 -7.83 19.09 -1.09
CA ILE A 53 -8.04 18.51 -2.42
C ILE A 53 -9.54 18.32 -2.69
N ILE A 54 -10.31 17.80 -1.73
CA ILE A 54 -11.77 17.65 -1.86
C ILE A 54 -12.43 19.00 -2.14
N TYR A 55 -12.10 20.05 -1.40
CA TYR A 55 -12.64 21.39 -1.66
C TYR A 55 -12.28 21.91 -3.04
N CYS A 56 -11.06 21.68 -3.52
CA CYS A 56 -10.67 22.06 -4.87
C CYS A 56 -11.47 21.31 -5.94
N VAL A 57 -11.68 20.00 -5.76
CA VAL A 57 -12.49 19.19 -6.67
C VAL A 57 -13.94 19.63 -6.68
N LEU A 58 -14.53 19.90 -5.52
CA LEU A 58 -15.90 20.41 -5.40
C LEU A 58 -16.05 21.78 -6.09
N TYR A 59 -15.10 22.69 -5.90
CA TYR A 59 -15.09 23.96 -6.58
C TYR A 59 -15.05 23.82 -8.08
N ILE A 60 -14.11 23.02 -8.61
CA ILE A 60 -13.93 22.81 -10.05
C ILE A 60 -15.17 22.16 -10.67
N ASN A 61 -15.80 21.23 -9.98
CA ASN A 61 -16.94 20.48 -10.54
C ASN A 61 -18.26 21.23 -10.40
N SER A 62 -18.49 21.95 -9.29
CA SER A 62 -19.84 22.44 -8.95
C SER A 62 -19.99 23.95 -9.00
N ILE A 63 -18.88 24.71 -8.94
CA ILE A 63 -18.92 26.18 -8.84
C ILE A 63 -18.28 26.85 -10.06
N ARG A 64 -17.14 26.32 -10.52
CA ARG A 64 -16.39 26.92 -11.62
C ARG A 64 -17.22 26.86 -12.92
N ILE A 65 -17.43 28.02 -13.55
CA ILE A 65 -18.08 28.13 -14.84
C ILE A 65 -17.11 27.74 -15.96
N ILE A 66 -17.59 27.00 -16.94
CA ILE A 66 -16.85 26.59 -18.15
C ILE A 66 -17.33 27.46 -19.32
N ASP A 67 -16.68 28.57 -19.53
CA ASP A 67 -17.06 29.57 -20.56
C ASP A 67 -16.93 29.04 -22.00
N SER A 68 -16.10 28.03 -22.19
CA SER A 68 -15.87 27.41 -23.53
C SER A 68 -16.95 26.43 -23.94
N TYR A 69 -17.92 26.11 -23.07
CA TYR A 69 -19.02 25.20 -23.35
C TYR A 69 -20.32 25.96 -23.54
N MET A 70 -20.92 25.79 -24.72
CA MET A 70 -22.28 26.30 -25.02
C MET A 70 -23.22 25.12 -25.21
N PRO A 71 -24.18 24.87 -24.31
CA PRO A 71 -25.19 23.86 -24.51
C PRO A 71 -26.14 24.27 -25.64
N PRO A 72 -26.73 23.30 -26.37
CA PRO A 72 -27.74 23.60 -27.35
C PRO A 72 -28.92 24.38 -26.71
N SER A 73 -29.31 25.50 -27.31
CA SER A 73 -30.34 26.45 -26.78
C SER A 73 -31.70 25.84 -26.54
N ASN A 74 -32.02 24.72 -27.21
CA ASN A 74 -33.28 23.99 -27.04
C ASN A 74 -33.28 22.92 -25.96
N THR A 75 -32.17 22.74 -25.25
CA THR A 75 -31.99 21.63 -24.29
C THR A 75 -31.82 22.09 -22.85
N VAL A 76 -31.69 23.38 -22.59
CA VAL A 76 -31.44 23.96 -21.27
C VAL A 76 -32.36 25.15 -21.01
N SER A 77 -32.65 25.39 -19.72
CA SER A 77 -33.35 26.61 -19.26
C SER A 77 -32.40 27.82 -19.29
N ASP A 78 -32.99 29.02 -19.36
CA ASP A 78 -32.22 30.29 -19.34
C ASP A 78 -31.31 30.42 -18.11
N ASP A 79 -31.67 29.79 -16.98
CA ASP A 79 -30.91 29.79 -15.74
C ASP A 79 -29.82 28.70 -15.66
N PHE A 80 -29.56 27.98 -16.78
CA PHE A 80 -28.56 26.90 -16.77
C PHE A 80 -27.14 27.44 -16.56
N THR A 81 -26.50 27.02 -15.49
CA THR A 81 -25.10 27.37 -15.21
C THR A 81 -24.17 26.28 -15.74
N CYS A 82 -23.25 26.65 -16.65
CA CYS A 82 -22.29 25.75 -17.28
C CYS A 82 -21.17 25.31 -16.33
N THR A 83 -21.50 24.58 -15.27
CA THR A 83 -20.52 23.89 -14.42
C THR A 83 -20.27 22.47 -14.92
N ALA A 84 -19.14 21.85 -14.56
CA ALA A 84 -18.82 20.48 -14.95
C ALA A 84 -19.91 19.49 -14.50
N SER A 85 -20.44 19.65 -13.29
CA SER A 85 -21.52 18.82 -12.75
C SER A 85 -22.83 18.95 -13.52
N ASN A 86 -23.20 20.18 -13.90
CA ASN A 86 -24.44 20.40 -14.64
C ASN A 86 -24.32 19.90 -16.08
N ILE A 87 -23.19 20.12 -16.73
CA ILE A 87 -22.92 19.57 -18.08
C ILE A 87 -22.97 18.04 -18.05
N TRP A 88 -22.39 17.41 -17.01
CA TRP A 88 -22.44 15.97 -16.85
C TRP A 88 -23.86 15.44 -16.66
N LYS A 89 -24.67 16.10 -15.81
CA LYS A 89 -26.09 15.75 -15.62
C LYS A 89 -26.87 15.84 -16.92
N LEU A 90 -26.70 16.96 -17.66
CA LEU A 90 -27.32 17.14 -18.95
C LEU A 90 -26.96 16.02 -19.93
N TYR A 91 -25.68 15.63 -19.98
CA TYR A 91 -25.23 14.53 -20.82
C TYR A 91 -25.90 13.20 -20.42
N LEU A 92 -26.02 12.91 -19.14
CA LEU A 92 -26.66 11.68 -18.63
C LEU A 92 -28.16 11.64 -18.97
N GLU A 93 -28.86 12.78 -18.90
CA GLU A 93 -30.28 12.87 -19.26
C GLU A 93 -30.51 12.56 -20.74
N GLN A 94 -29.60 13.04 -21.58
CA GLN A 94 -29.68 12.81 -23.04
C GLN A 94 -29.18 11.40 -23.42
N ASN A 95 -28.31 10.79 -22.67
CA ASN A 95 -27.66 9.52 -22.99
C ASN A 95 -27.84 8.50 -21.85
N LYS A 96 -29.08 8.16 -21.52
CA LYS A 96 -29.42 7.26 -20.38
C LYS A 96 -28.76 5.88 -20.42
N THR A 97 -28.35 5.43 -21.60
CA THR A 97 -27.68 4.11 -21.79
C THR A 97 -26.16 4.20 -21.81
N ALA A 98 -25.57 5.39 -21.64
CA ALA A 98 -24.12 5.59 -21.74
C ALA A 98 -23.35 5.06 -20.52
N LEU A 99 -24.01 4.83 -19.39
CA LEU A 99 -23.39 4.31 -18.18
C LEU A 99 -23.78 2.85 -17.94
N ILE A 100 -22.78 2.03 -17.72
CA ILE A 100 -22.95 0.66 -17.25
C ILE A 100 -22.87 0.69 -15.72
N PRO A 101 -23.93 0.29 -15.00
CA PRO A 101 -23.88 0.20 -13.54
C PRO A 101 -22.89 -0.89 -13.13
N ILE A 102 -21.89 -0.53 -12.36
CA ILE A 102 -20.90 -1.45 -11.80
C ILE A 102 -21.14 -1.48 -10.28
N GLN A 103 -21.16 -2.69 -9.70
CA GLN A 103 -21.27 -2.85 -8.24
C GLN A 103 -20.00 -2.34 -7.56
N GLU A 104 -20.14 -1.73 -6.39
CA GLU A 104 -19.05 -1.17 -5.60
C GLU A 104 -17.95 -2.22 -5.31
N GLN A 105 -18.36 -3.45 -4.97
CA GLN A 105 -17.43 -4.56 -4.77
C GLN A 105 -16.60 -4.89 -6.02
N GLN A 106 -17.18 -4.80 -7.20
CA GLN A 106 -16.44 -5.02 -8.46
C GLN A 106 -15.40 -3.92 -8.69
N ILE A 107 -15.76 -2.67 -8.41
CA ILE A 107 -14.84 -1.53 -8.50
C ILE A 107 -13.66 -1.74 -7.55
N TYR A 108 -13.93 -2.13 -6.29
CA TYR A 108 -12.90 -2.45 -5.32
C TYR A 108 -11.95 -3.52 -5.82
N LEU A 109 -12.46 -4.69 -6.24
CA LEU A 109 -11.65 -5.80 -6.73
C LEU A 109 -10.83 -5.43 -7.98
N MET A 110 -11.38 -4.58 -8.86
CA MET A 110 -10.67 -4.11 -10.06
C MET A 110 -9.56 -3.11 -9.73
N SER A 111 -9.66 -2.36 -8.64
CA SER A 111 -8.68 -1.36 -8.19
C SER A 111 -7.47 -1.96 -7.48
N LEU A 112 -7.54 -3.23 -7.05
CA LEU A 112 -6.47 -3.90 -6.32
C LEU A 112 -5.19 -4.07 -7.15
N ASP A 113 -4.04 -3.98 -6.50
CA ASP A 113 -2.76 -4.31 -7.10
C ASP A 113 -2.68 -5.79 -7.47
N ARG A 114 -2.04 -6.10 -8.60
CA ARG A 114 -1.93 -7.46 -9.11
C ARG A 114 -0.50 -7.96 -9.12
N LYS A 115 -0.31 -9.25 -8.78
CA LYS A 115 1.00 -9.90 -8.79
C LYS A 115 0.89 -11.38 -9.13
N GLN A 116 1.88 -11.90 -9.88
CA GLN A 116 2.01 -13.34 -10.06
C GLN A 116 2.76 -13.98 -8.89
N VAL A 117 2.20 -15.05 -8.34
CA VAL A 117 2.74 -15.79 -7.20
C VAL A 117 2.61 -17.31 -7.43
N SER A 118 3.37 -18.08 -6.67
CA SER A 118 3.22 -19.55 -6.68
C SER A 118 2.12 -19.98 -5.72
N ILE A 119 1.32 -20.96 -6.14
CA ILE A 119 0.33 -21.63 -5.30
C ILE A 119 0.83 -23.03 -4.93
N SER A 120 0.56 -23.46 -3.71
CA SER A 120 0.95 -24.76 -3.18
C SER A 120 -0.18 -25.39 -2.36
N ARG A 121 -0.03 -26.66 -1.96
CA ARG A 121 -0.99 -27.35 -1.06
C ARG A 121 -1.17 -26.63 0.28
N LYS A 122 -0.20 -25.82 0.72
CA LYS A 122 -0.27 -25.03 1.96
C LYS A 122 -1.03 -23.71 1.78
N GLY A 123 -1.27 -23.29 0.54
CA GLY A 123 -1.86 -22.01 0.19
C GLY A 123 -0.94 -21.16 -0.69
N ILE A 124 -1.15 -19.88 -0.66
CA ILE A 124 -0.40 -18.84 -1.38
C ILE A 124 0.47 -18.10 -0.38
N LEU A 125 1.77 -18.04 -0.64
CA LEU A 125 2.71 -17.23 0.13
C LEU A 125 2.91 -15.89 -0.58
N HIS A 126 2.43 -14.81 0.04
CA HIS A 126 2.63 -13.46 -0.46
C HIS A 126 3.34 -12.60 0.59
N ASN A 127 4.51 -12.06 0.23
CA ASN A 127 5.35 -11.20 1.07
C ASN A 127 5.66 -11.76 2.49
N GLY A 128 5.63 -13.08 2.64
CA GLY A 128 5.93 -13.78 3.87
C GLY A 128 4.72 -14.04 4.76
N ILE A 129 3.51 -13.73 4.28
CA ILE A 129 2.24 -14.11 4.87
C ILE A 129 1.69 -15.29 4.08
N LEU A 130 1.23 -16.32 4.79
CA LEU A 130 0.57 -17.47 4.19
C LEU A 130 -0.94 -17.24 4.17
N TYR A 131 -1.53 -17.37 2.98
CA TYR A 131 -2.97 -17.27 2.77
C TYR A 131 -3.53 -18.64 2.40
N LYS A 132 -4.67 -18.98 3.00
CA LYS A 132 -5.34 -20.28 2.84
C LYS A 132 -6.72 -20.12 2.22
N ASN A 133 -7.15 -21.16 1.55
CA ASN A 133 -8.53 -21.31 1.09
C ASN A 133 -8.96 -22.76 1.35
N ILE A 134 -10.21 -22.95 1.77
CA ILE A 134 -10.75 -24.27 2.14
C ILE A 134 -10.73 -25.25 0.95
N ASN A 135 -10.92 -24.74 -0.26
CA ASN A 135 -10.98 -25.52 -1.49
C ASN A 135 -9.64 -25.60 -2.23
N ILE A 136 -8.52 -25.40 -1.51
CA ILE A 136 -7.18 -25.33 -2.13
C ILE A 136 -6.85 -26.53 -3.03
N MET A 137 -7.28 -27.74 -2.68
CA MET A 137 -6.99 -28.96 -3.44
C MET A 137 -7.71 -28.96 -4.79
N GLU A 138 -8.96 -28.49 -4.84
CA GLU A 138 -9.72 -28.37 -6.08
C GLU A 138 -9.11 -27.28 -6.99
N LEU A 139 -8.69 -26.16 -6.39
CA LEU A 139 -8.05 -25.07 -7.10
C LEU A 139 -6.72 -25.53 -7.73
N LEU A 140 -5.91 -26.30 -7.01
CA LEU A 140 -4.67 -26.85 -7.53
C LEU A 140 -4.86 -27.82 -8.70
N ALA A 141 -5.98 -28.50 -8.77
CA ALA A 141 -6.31 -29.36 -9.92
C ALA A 141 -6.63 -28.55 -11.19
N LYS A 142 -7.10 -27.33 -11.03
CA LYS A 142 -7.53 -26.43 -12.14
C LYS A 142 -6.42 -25.49 -12.62
N VAL A 143 -5.47 -25.14 -11.77
CA VAL A 143 -4.44 -24.14 -12.07
C VAL A 143 -3.04 -24.75 -12.15
N LYS A 144 -2.17 -24.09 -12.92
CA LYS A 144 -0.73 -24.38 -12.92
C LYS A 144 -0.09 -23.78 -11.65
N ASN A 145 1.20 -24.09 -11.43
CA ASN A 145 1.96 -23.65 -10.24
C ASN A 145 2.03 -22.15 -10.00
N LYS A 146 1.65 -21.31 -10.98
CA LYS A 146 1.63 -19.85 -10.87
C LYS A 146 0.24 -19.32 -11.12
N VAL A 147 -0.20 -18.41 -10.26
CA VAL A 147 -1.50 -17.73 -10.32
C VAL A 147 -1.31 -16.23 -10.19
N THR A 148 -2.23 -15.47 -10.73
CA THR A 148 -2.30 -14.03 -10.49
C THR A 148 -3.18 -13.76 -9.27
N ILE A 149 -2.67 -12.98 -8.33
CA ILE A 149 -3.44 -12.51 -7.18
C ILE A 149 -3.70 -11.01 -7.30
N ALA A 150 -4.82 -10.58 -6.73
CA ALA A 150 -5.14 -9.20 -6.42
C ALA A 150 -5.07 -9.02 -4.90
N TYR A 151 -4.46 -7.92 -4.43
CA TYR A 151 -4.25 -7.68 -3.01
C TYR A 151 -4.35 -6.19 -2.67
N ASP A 152 -4.78 -5.90 -1.45
CA ASP A 152 -4.85 -4.56 -0.89
C ASP A 152 -3.62 -4.30 -0.01
N LYS A 153 -3.01 -3.11 -0.14
CA LYS A 153 -1.91 -2.69 0.73
C LYS A 153 -2.37 -2.23 2.10
N ASP A 154 -3.61 -1.75 2.18
CA ASP A 154 -4.21 -1.23 3.40
C ASP A 154 -4.97 -2.30 4.19
N ASN A 155 -5.25 -3.46 3.55
CA ASN A 155 -5.89 -4.60 4.20
C ASN A 155 -5.18 -5.91 3.83
N ILE A 156 -4.38 -6.43 4.76
CA ILE A 156 -3.61 -7.67 4.55
C ILE A 156 -4.34 -8.95 4.96
N GLN A 157 -5.59 -8.87 5.42
CA GLN A 157 -6.36 -10.05 5.86
C GLN A 157 -6.70 -10.98 4.70
N PHE A 158 -6.91 -10.42 3.51
CA PHE A 158 -7.38 -11.15 2.36
C PHE A 158 -6.52 -10.88 1.13
N ILE A 159 -6.39 -11.89 0.29
CA ILE A 159 -5.96 -11.74 -1.10
C ILE A 159 -6.96 -12.49 -1.99
N TYR A 160 -7.02 -12.13 -3.24
CA TYR A 160 -7.93 -12.72 -4.20
C TYR A 160 -7.15 -13.38 -5.33
N MET A 161 -7.28 -14.68 -5.52
CA MET A 161 -6.75 -15.36 -6.69
C MET A 161 -7.68 -15.08 -7.89
N ILE A 162 -7.10 -14.66 -9.01
CA ILE A 162 -7.84 -14.43 -10.25
C ILE A 162 -7.79 -15.70 -11.10
N TYR A 163 -8.96 -16.30 -11.34
CA TYR A 163 -9.13 -17.46 -12.19
C TYR A 163 -10.37 -17.31 -13.06
N GLU A 164 -10.26 -17.44 -14.38
CA GLU A 164 -11.36 -17.33 -15.36
C GLU A 164 -12.25 -16.08 -15.17
N ASN A 165 -11.62 -14.94 -14.86
CA ASN A 165 -12.27 -13.65 -14.52
C ASN A 165 -13.03 -13.64 -13.17
N GLU A 166 -12.93 -14.68 -12.38
CA GLU A 166 -13.46 -14.71 -11.01
C GLU A 166 -12.38 -14.37 -9.98
N TYR A 167 -12.79 -13.77 -8.87
CA TYR A 167 -11.94 -13.46 -7.73
C TYR A 167 -12.23 -14.45 -6.59
N ILE A 168 -11.30 -15.34 -6.34
CA ILE A 168 -11.40 -16.36 -5.29
C ILE A 168 -10.64 -15.87 -4.06
N GLN A 169 -11.37 -15.64 -2.97
CA GLN A 169 -10.80 -15.11 -1.73
C GLN A 169 -9.93 -16.15 -1.02
N PHE A 170 -8.77 -15.72 -0.56
CA PHE A 170 -7.88 -16.43 0.34
C PHE A 170 -7.71 -15.61 1.61
N GLU A 171 -7.75 -16.26 2.75
CA GLU A 171 -7.67 -15.64 4.08
C GLU A 171 -6.29 -15.84 4.69
N MET A 172 -5.84 -14.89 5.48
CA MET A 172 -4.59 -14.99 6.23
C MET A 172 -4.65 -16.20 7.15
N ALA A 173 -3.57 -16.99 7.22
CA ALA A 173 -3.51 -18.15 8.12
C ALA A 173 -3.48 -17.69 9.58
N GLU A 174 -4.17 -18.41 10.48
CA GLU A 174 -4.39 -18.08 11.91
C GLU A 174 -3.13 -17.64 12.68
N HIS A 175 -1.98 -18.25 12.39
CA HIS A 175 -0.73 -17.87 13.06
C HIS A 175 -0.19 -16.47 12.70
N PHE A 176 -0.85 -15.76 11.80
CA PHE A 176 -0.60 -14.36 11.46
C PHE A 176 -1.66 -13.40 12.01
N ASP A 177 -2.67 -13.88 12.73
CA ASP A 177 -3.82 -13.06 13.19
C ASP A 177 -3.42 -11.84 13.99
N THR A 178 -2.30 -11.90 14.71
CA THR A 178 -1.73 -10.75 15.44
C THR A 178 -1.41 -9.57 14.53
N PHE A 179 -1.28 -9.79 13.24
CA PHE A 179 -0.98 -8.76 12.24
C PHE A 179 -2.20 -8.37 11.40
N SER A 180 -3.38 -8.94 11.67
CA SER A 180 -4.57 -8.78 10.84
C SER A 180 -5.03 -7.33 10.66
N ASN A 181 -4.81 -6.48 11.67
CA ASN A 181 -5.21 -5.07 11.66
C ASN A 181 -4.11 -4.12 11.14
N LEU A 182 -2.99 -4.64 10.66
CA LEU A 182 -1.90 -3.84 10.12
C LEU A 182 -2.09 -3.62 8.62
N THR A 183 -1.58 -2.49 8.16
CA THR A 183 -1.32 -2.28 6.74
C THR A 183 -0.06 -3.03 6.32
N TYR A 184 0.12 -3.20 5.02
CA TYR A 184 1.29 -3.88 4.49
C TYR A 184 2.64 -3.25 4.88
N PRO A 185 2.80 -1.91 4.81
CA PRO A 185 4.02 -1.24 5.31
C PRO A 185 4.28 -1.51 6.79
N GLU A 186 3.25 -1.40 7.65
CA GLU A 186 3.37 -1.65 9.08
C GLU A 186 3.77 -3.11 9.39
N TYR A 187 3.19 -4.07 8.69
CA TYR A 187 3.61 -5.48 8.78
C TYR A 187 5.08 -5.67 8.41
N MET A 188 5.54 -5.04 7.33
CA MET A 188 6.94 -5.14 6.90
C MET A 188 7.91 -4.54 7.92
N ASP A 189 7.54 -3.46 8.57
CA ASP A 189 8.35 -2.84 9.61
C ASP A 189 8.36 -3.68 10.91
N ALA A 190 7.21 -4.21 11.33
CA ALA A 190 7.12 -5.17 12.44
C ALA A 190 8.00 -6.40 12.17
N LYS A 191 7.96 -6.93 10.96
CA LYS A 191 8.79 -8.08 10.55
C LYS A 191 10.28 -7.77 10.61
N LYS A 192 10.72 -6.58 10.18
CA LYS A 192 12.11 -6.14 10.29
C LYS A 192 12.57 -6.07 11.75
N GLN A 193 11.74 -5.51 12.64
CA GLN A 193 12.03 -5.45 14.06
C GLN A 193 12.19 -6.85 14.67
N ILE A 194 11.26 -7.77 14.37
CA ILE A 194 11.36 -9.17 14.83
C ILE A 194 12.66 -9.84 14.32
N GLN A 195 13.03 -9.59 13.07
CA GLN A 195 14.28 -10.14 12.52
C GLN A 195 15.52 -9.58 13.23
N LYS A 196 15.53 -8.28 13.53
CA LYS A 196 16.62 -7.63 14.28
C LYS A 196 16.78 -8.25 15.68
N THR A 197 15.69 -8.37 16.42
CA THR A 197 15.69 -9.01 17.74
C THR A 197 16.17 -10.47 17.70
N LYS A 198 15.74 -11.23 16.67
CA LYS A 198 16.23 -12.61 16.48
C LYS A 198 17.74 -12.67 16.22
N GLN A 199 18.28 -11.72 15.47
CA GLN A 199 19.72 -11.64 15.20
C GLN A 199 20.50 -11.30 16.48
N GLU A 200 20.05 -10.31 17.25
CA GLU A 200 20.65 -9.93 18.54
C GLU A 200 20.66 -11.11 19.53
N ASN A 201 19.52 -11.82 19.64
CA ASN A 201 19.43 -13.03 20.47
C ASN A 201 20.37 -14.16 20.01
N LYS A 202 20.57 -14.30 18.70
CA LYS A 202 21.51 -15.28 18.16
C LYS A 202 22.95 -14.95 18.51
N GLU A 203 23.32 -13.68 18.45
CA GLU A 203 24.67 -13.21 18.84
C GLU A 203 24.92 -13.40 20.34
N GLN A 204 23.94 -13.06 21.19
CA GLN A 204 23.99 -13.31 22.63
C GLN A 204 24.16 -14.81 22.93
N LYS A 205 23.41 -15.68 22.25
CA LYS A 205 23.53 -17.13 22.39
C LYS A 205 24.93 -17.62 22.03
N ILE A 206 25.52 -17.11 20.96
CA ILE A 206 26.89 -17.48 20.56
C ILE A 206 27.91 -17.05 21.61
N ALA A 207 27.78 -15.85 22.18
CA ALA A 207 28.63 -15.36 23.23
C ALA A 207 28.55 -16.24 24.49
N LEU A 208 27.35 -16.61 24.93
CA LEU A 208 27.11 -17.50 26.04
C LEU A 208 27.72 -18.88 25.81
N LEU A 209 27.55 -19.48 24.67
CA LEU A 209 28.12 -20.78 24.31
C LEU A 209 29.66 -20.74 24.28
N LYS A 210 30.25 -19.62 23.86
CA LYS A 210 31.71 -19.43 23.94
C LYS A 210 32.17 -19.42 25.37
N ASN A 211 31.53 -18.63 26.26
CA ASN A 211 31.86 -18.58 27.68
C ASN A 211 31.74 -19.95 28.34
N MET A 212 30.70 -20.73 28.04
CA MET A 212 30.55 -22.10 28.54
C MET A 212 31.72 -23.01 28.12
N LYS A 213 32.13 -22.94 26.84
CA LYS A 213 33.28 -23.70 26.34
C LYS A 213 34.58 -23.32 27.04
N ASP A 214 34.78 -22.04 27.33
CA ASP A 214 35.97 -21.55 28.01
C ASP A 214 36.03 -22.04 29.44
N VAL A 215 34.89 -22.11 30.16
CA VAL A 215 34.78 -22.68 31.51
C VAL A 215 35.11 -24.19 31.48
N ILE A 216 34.53 -24.94 30.53
CA ILE A 216 34.82 -26.38 30.39
C ILE A 216 36.32 -26.63 30.15
N LYS A 217 36.93 -25.88 29.22
CA LYS A 217 38.37 -26.02 28.95
C LYS A 217 39.24 -25.73 30.16
N LYS A 218 38.89 -24.69 30.96
CA LYS A 218 39.62 -24.39 32.18
C LYS A 218 39.53 -25.54 33.17
N ALA A 219 38.32 -26.09 33.40
CA ALA A 219 38.12 -27.23 34.28
C ALA A 219 38.87 -28.47 33.80
N GLU A 220 38.90 -28.75 32.50
CA GLU A 220 39.68 -29.87 31.91
C GLU A 220 41.19 -29.70 32.19
N ILE A 221 41.73 -28.49 32.02
CA ILE A 221 43.15 -28.18 32.28
C ILE A 221 43.49 -28.36 33.77
N GLU A 222 42.63 -27.86 34.65
CA GLU A 222 42.81 -27.99 36.10
C GLU A 222 42.79 -29.47 36.53
N THR A 223 41.79 -30.22 36.10
CA THR A 223 41.66 -31.64 36.38
C THR A 223 42.85 -32.45 35.85
N SER A 224 43.36 -32.12 34.66
CA SER A 224 44.52 -32.79 34.08
C SER A 224 45.82 -32.50 34.85
N LYS A 225 45.98 -31.28 35.38
CA LYS A 225 47.12 -30.92 36.24
C LYS A 225 47.08 -31.66 37.58
N GLU A 226 45.92 -31.77 38.23
CA GLU A 226 45.73 -32.52 39.45
C GLU A 226 46.02 -34.02 39.29
N ARG A 227 45.61 -34.62 38.20
CA ARG A 227 45.88 -36.03 37.87
C ARG A 227 47.37 -36.29 37.64
N ASN A 228 48.06 -35.38 36.93
CA ASN A 228 49.50 -35.51 36.68
C ASN A 228 50.36 -35.22 37.92
N GLY A 229 49.90 -34.36 38.85
CA GLY A 229 50.62 -34.08 40.12
C GLY A 229 50.51 -35.18 41.17
N ASN A 230 49.56 -36.12 41.05
CA ASN A 230 49.37 -37.25 41.90
C ASN A 230 50.16 -38.51 41.50
N TYR A 231 51.01 -38.48 40.48
CA TYR A 231 51.87 -39.58 40.04
C TYR A 231 53.35 -39.35 40.30
N GLU A 232 53.73 -38.27 41.05
CA GLU A 232 55.06 -38.04 41.48
C GLU A 232 55.17 -38.31 43.04
N ILE A 233 54.96 -39.57 43.44
CA ILE A 233 55.35 -40.09 44.75
C ILE A 233 55.99 -41.50 44.58
#